data_8fca18fe91d89b25ab1e1f509cb25cf2
#
_entry.id   8fca18fe91d89b25ab1e1f509cb25cf2
#
_cell.length_a   1.000
_cell.length_b   1.000
_cell.length_c   1.000
_cell.angle_alpha   90.00
_cell.angle_beta   90.00
_cell.angle_gamma   90.00
#
_symmetry.space_group_name_H-M   'P 1'
#
loop_
_entity.id
_entity.type
_entity.pdbx_description
1 polymer ?
#
loop_
_entity_poly.entity_id
_entity_poly.type
_entity_poly.pdbx_seq_one_letter_code
_entity_poly.pdbx_strand_id
1 'polypeptide(L)' 'MVTIAAPHIDTVDETAALLAMAALAQGARLRIFRTLVGAGPAGMTPGDLAATLGVTASTLSFHLKE' A
#
# COMPACT_ATOMS: atom_id res chain seq x y z
N MET A 1 -31.57 -8.06 1.85
CA MET A 1 -30.16 -8.18 2.19
C MET A 1 -29.32 -8.22 0.92
N VAL A 2 -28.26 -7.51 0.94
CA VAL A 2 -27.39 -7.50 -0.22
C VAL A 2 -26.53 -8.75 -0.19
N THR A 3 -26.70 -9.57 -1.16
CA THR A 3 -25.80 -10.68 -1.36
C THR A 3 -24.64 -10.14 -2.16
N ILE A 4 -23.50 -10.10 -1.55
CA ILE A 4 -22.31 -9.77 -2.29
C ILE A 4 -21.95 -11.03 -3.06
N ALA A 5 -22.32 -11.00 -4.29
CA ALA A 5 -21.85 -12.06 -5.16
C ALA A 5 -20.37 -11.81 -5.36
N ALA A 6 -19.59 -12.56 -4.68
CA ALA A 6 -18.17 -12.62 -4.94
C ALA A 6 -17.99 -13.67 -6.01
N PRO A 7 -18.19 -13.38 -7.24
CA PRO A 7 -18.29 -14.38 -8.28
C PRO A 7 -17.09 -15.31 -8.18
N HIS A 8 -16.18 -15.18 -9.05
CA HIS A 8 -15.11 -16.17 -9.13
C HIS A 8 -13.91 -15.86 -8.29
N ILE A 9 -13.97 -14.77 -7.53
CA ILE A 9 -12.84 -14.40 -6.68
C ILE A 9 -12.59 -15.43 -5.61
N ASP A 10 -13.64 -16.08 -5.16
CA ASP A 10 -13.51 -17.12 -4.16
C ASP A 10 -12.84 -18.38 -4.69
N THR A 11 -12.82 -18.55 -6.01
CA THR A 11 -12.10 -19.68 -6.60
C THR A 11 -10.64 -19.35 -6.85
N VAL A 12 -10.30 -18.08 -6.90
CA VAL A 12 -8.93 -17.65 -6.73
C VAL A 12 -8.67 -17.83 -5.27
N ASP A 13 -8.06 -18.90 -4.91
CA ASP A 13 -7.96 -19.26 -3.52
C ASP A 13 -7.39 -18.09 -2.69
N GLU A 14 -7.65 -18.16 -1.40
CA GLU A 14 -7.18 -17.14 -0.46
C GLU A 14 -5.68 -16.93 -0.54
N THR A 15 -4.95 -18.00 -0.81
CA THR A 15 -3.50 -17.93 -0.89
C THR A 15 -3.05 -17.00 -1.99
N ALA A 16 -3.65 -17.11 -3.17
CA ALA A 16 -3.33 -16.23 -4.29
C ALA A 16 -3.68 -14.77 -3.96
N ALA A 17 -4.83 -14.55 -3.33
CA ALA A 17 -5.25 -13.20 -2.92
C ALA A 17 -4.28 -12.60 -1.90
N LEU A 18 -3.88 -13.38 -0.91
CA LEU A 18 -2.94 -12.92 0.11
C LEU A 18 -1.58 -12.61 -0.48
N LEU A 19 -1.10 -13.43 -1.40
CA LEU A 19 0.17 -13.16 -2.08
C LEU A 19 0.10 -11.90 -2.91
N ALA A 20 -1.00 -11.66 -3.60
CA ALA A 20 -1.18 -10.44 -4.37
C ALA A 20 -1.18 -9.21 -3.47
N MET A 21 -1.89 -9.27 -2.33
CA MET A 21 -1.91 -8.17 -1.38
C MET A 21 -0.54 -7.92 -0.78
N ALA A 22 0.19 -8.98 -0.46
CA ALA A 22 1.55 -8.85 0.06
C ALA A 22 2.48 -8.21 -0.96
N ALA A 23 2.36 -8.58 -2.22
CA ALA A 23 3.17 -7.99 -3.29
C ALA A 23 2.87 -6.50 -3.44
N LEU A 24 1.59 -6.10 -3.36
CA LEU A 24 1.21 -4.70 -3.42
C LEU A 24 1.78 -3.92 -2.24
N ALA A 25 1.74 -4.50 -1.04
CA ALA A 25 2.29 -3.87 0.15
C ALA A 25 3.81 -3.68 0.04
N GLN A 26 4.51 -4.66 -0.49
CA GLN A 26 5.95 -4.55 -0.71
C GLN A 26 6.29 -3.48 -1.73
N GLY A 27 5.51 -3.40 -2.80
CA GLY A 27 5.69 -2.36 -3.81
C GLY A 27 5.51 -0.98 -3.23
N ALA A 28 4.49 -0.79 -2.38
CA ALA A 28 4.26 0.48 -1.71
C ALA A 28 5.42 0.84 -0.79
N ARG A 29 5.92 -0.11 -0.02
CA ARG A 29 7.06 0.12 0.87
C ARG A 29 8.31 0.51 0.08
N LEU A 30 8.55 -0.15 -1.03
CA LEU A 30 9.69 0.17 -1.87
C LEU A 30 9.59 1.60 -2.42
N ARG A 31 8.40 2.01 -2.85
CA ARG A 31 8.18 3.38 -3.32
C ARG A 31 8.42 4.40 -2.22
N ILE A 32 7.93 4.11 -1.01
CA ILE A 32 8.18 4.96 0.15
C ILE A 32 9.68 5.08 0.40
N PHE A 33 10.37 3.96 0.43
CA PHE A 33 11.81 3.95 0.66
C PHE A 33 12.58 4.76 -0.37
N ARG A 34 12.28 4.54 -1.65
CA ARG A 34 12.94 5.28 -2.73
C ARG A 34 12.68 6.77 -2.66
N THR A 35 11.47 7.16 -2.31
CA THR A 35 11.11 8.57 -2.16
C THR A 35 11.91 9.20 -1.02
N LEU A 36 12.01 8.51 0.10
CA LEU A 36 12.77 9.01 1.25
C LEU A 36 14.26 9.10 0.96
N VAL A 37 14.81 8.12 0.27
CA VAL A 37 16.23 8.16 -0.13
C VAL A 37 16.49 9.37 -1.04
N GLY A 38 15.57 9.62 -1.96
CA GLY A 38 15.69 10.76 -2.85
C GLY A 38 15.60 12.12 -2.15
N ALA A 39 14.88 12.17 -1.02
CA ALA A 39 14.77 13.40 -0.24
C ALA A 39 16.05 13.74 0.55
N GLY A 40 16.90 12.75 0.75
CA GLY A 40 18.17 12.95 1.44
C GLY A 40 18.03 12.94 2.96
N PRO A 41 19.11 13.36 3.68
CA PRO A 41 19.15 13.24 5.15
C PRO A 41 18.09 14.07 5.88
N ALA A 42 17.57 15.11 5.28
CA ALA A 42 16.54 15.94 5.89
C ALA A 42 15.21 15.18 6.02
N GLY A 43 15.01 14.16 5.19
CA GLY A 43 13.79 13.40 5.19
C GLY A 43 12.61 14.16 4.63
N MET A 44 11.41 13.66 4.92
CA MET A 44 10.16 14.27 4.48
C MET A 44 9.15 14.20 5.61
N THR A 45 8.25 15.17 5.65
CA THR A 45 7.10 15.07 6.54
C THR A 45 6.13 14.01 6.02
N PRO A 46 5.33 13.39 6.88
CA PRO A 46 4.31 12.44 6.41
C PRO A 46 3.37 13.05 5.37
N GLY A 47 3.00 14.31 5.54
CA GLY A 47 2.14 14.99 4.57
C GLY A 47 2.79 15.14 3.21
N ASP A 48 4.05 15.53 3.17
CA ASP A 48 4.79 15.67 1.92
C ASP A 48 4.97 14.31 1.25
N LEU A 49 5.26 13.30 2.04
CA LEU A 49 5.42 11.94 1.53
C LEU A 49 4.12 11.42 0.90
N ALA A 50 3.00 11.61 1.60
CA ALA A 50 1.70 11.21 1.08
C ALA A 50 1.38 11.93 -0.23
N ALA A 51 1.62 13.23 -0.28
CA ALA A 51 1.38 14.03 -1.49
C ALA A 51 2.25 13.56 -2.65
N THR A 52 3.52 13.31 -2.39
CA THR A 52 4.45 12.85 -3.43
C THR A 52 4.04 11.49 -3.99
N LEU A 53 3.57 10.60 -3.13
CA LEU A 53 3.14 9.27 -3.53
C LEU A 53 1.73 9.24 -4.11
N GLY A 54 0.98 10.33 -3.96
CA GLY A 54 -0.39 10.40 -4.45
C GLY A 54 -1.36 9.55 -3.65
N VAL A 55 -1.11 9.39 -2.36
CA VAL A 55 -1.96 8.60 -1.48
C VAL A 55 -2.49 9.47 -0.34
N THR A 56 -3.51 8.98 0.35
CA THR A 56 -4.04 9.66 1.52
C THR A 56 -3.12 9.43 2.72
N ALA A 57 -3.21 10.31 3.70
CA ALA A 57 -2.47 10.15 4.95
C ALA A 57 -2.81 8.83 5.65
N SER A 58 -4.08 8.43 5.60
CA SER A 58 -4.51 7.16 6.19
C SER A 58 -3.84 5.96 5.52
N THR A 59 -3.79 5.99 4.20
CA THR A 59 -3.15 4.92 3.42
C THR A 59 -1.65 4.87 3.73
N LEU A 60 -1.00 6.02 3.80
CA LEU A 60 0.41 6.08 4.14
C LEU A 60 0.66 5.51 5.53
N SER A 61 -0.13 5.91 6.51
CA SER A 61 0.00 5.40 7.88
C SER A 61 -0.15 3.89 7.93
N PHE A 62 -1.09 3.35 7.17
CA PHE A 62 -1.27 1.91 7.08
C PHE A 62 0.01 1.22 6.58
N HIS A 63 0.60 1.73 5.52
CA HIS A 63 1.81 1.15 4.96
C HIS A 63 3.01 1.28 5.90
N LEU A 64 3.09 2.37 6.66
CA LEU A 64 4.20 2.58 7.58
C LEU A 64 4.14 1.69 8.80
N LYS A 65 2.94 1.22 9.17
CA LYS A 65 2.78 0.34 10.32
C LYS A 65 3.13 -1.12 10.04
N GLU A 66 3.10 -1.50 8.81
CA GLU A 66 3.34 -2.90 8.41
C GLU A 66 4.84 -3.29 8.43
#